data_35764203fa1a7a588fd4700d340cc29d
#
_entry.id   35764203fa1a7a588fd4700d340cc29d
#
_cell.length_a   1.000
_cell.length_b   1.000
_cell.length_c   1.000
_cell.angle_alpha   90.00
_cell.angle_beta   90.00
_cell.angle_gamma   90.00
#
_symmetry.space_group_name_H-M   'P 1'
#
loop_
_entity.id
_entity.type
_entity.pdbx_description
1 polymer ?
#
loop_
_entity_poly.entity_id
_entity_poly.type
_entity_poly.pdbx_seq_one_letter_code
_entity_poly.pdbx_strand_id
1 'polypeptide(L)'
;MSEKPNLNLLDIYLRFRWLVDGLQDLPSTEVLSIPNVELLLADITQAWKSGEPYPINKLLDRREIGHFNTVRKRIHQLKDAGLVEFQGTQSDSRVKLVVPTERALRYFEE
;
A
#
# COMPACT_ATOMS: atom_id res chain seq x y z
N MET A 1 -1.10 -23.02 17.00
CA MET A 1 -2.50 -22.91 16.65
C MET A 1 -3.30 -21.97 17.52
N SER A 2 -2.97 -21.91 18.79
CA SER A 2 -3.72 -21.04 19.70
C SER A 2 -3.63 -19.57 19.32
N GLU A 3 -2.54 -19.20 18.66
CA GLU A 3 -2.38 -17.81 18.27
C GLU A 3 -3.31 -17.40 17.12
N LYS A 4 -3.85 -18.38 16.40
CA LYS A 4 -4.69 -18.07 15.25
C LYS A 4 -5.98 -17.35 15.60
N PRO A 5 -6.65 -17.67 16.70
CA PRO A 5 -7.84 -16.90 17.08
C PRO A 5 -7.55 -15.41 17.21
N ASN A 6 -6.39 -15.07 17.79
CA ASN A 6 -6.05 -13.66 17.94
C ASN A 6 -5.81 -13.00 16.58
N LEU A 7 -5.15 -13.74 15.67
CA LEU A 7 -4.93 -13.22 14.34
C LEU A 7 -6.24 -13.01 13.61
N ASN A 8 -7.20 -13.93 13.80
CA ASN A 8 -8.50 -13.78 13.17
C ASN A 8 -9.25 -12.56 13.70
N LEU A 9 -9.16 -12.31 15.00
CA LEU A 9 -9.83 -11.15 15.58
C LEU A 9 -9.21 -9.86 15.03
N LEU A 10 -7.89 -9.82 14.94
CA LEU A 10 -7.23 -8.64 14.39
C LEU A 10 -7.62 -8.43 12.94
N ASP A 11 -7.66 -9.52 12.17
CA ASP A 11 -8.03 -9.44 10.77
C ASP A 11 -9.44 -8.91 10.60
N ILE A 12 -10.38 -9.41 11.41
CA ILE A 12 -11.76 -8.95 11.36
C ILE A 12 -11.85 -7.47 11.71
N TYR A 13 -11.11 -7.05 12.74
CA TYR A 13 -11.11 -5.65 13.15
C TYR A 13 -10.59 -4.76 12.02
N LEU A 14 -9.50 -5.18 11.38
CA LEU A 14 -8.92 -4.39 10.30
C LEU A 14 -9.87 -4.30 9.12
N ARG A 15 -10.52 -5.41 8.79
CA ARG A 15 -11.48 -5.41 7.68
C ARG A 15 -12.66 -4.48 7.98
N PHE A 16 -13.15 -4.51 9.20
CA PHE A 16 -14.24 -3.63 9.60
C PHE A 16 -13.80 -2.18 9.49
N ARG A 17 -12.61 -1.89 9.98
CA ARG A 17 -12.09 -0.54 9.95
C ARG A 17 -11.94 -0.03 8.53
N TRP A 18 -11.43 -0.87 7.66
CA TRP A 18 -11.27 -0.50 6.26
C TRP A 18 -12.62 -0.27 5.60
N LEU A 19 -13.61 -1.06 5.95
CA LEU A 19 -14.94 -0.88 5.42
C LEU A 19 -15.51 0.46 5.84
N VAL A 20 -15.37 0.79 7.12
CA VAL A 20 -15.85 2.07 7.64
C VAL A 20 -15.12 3.22 6.95
N ASP A 21 -13.80 3.10 6.83
CA ASP A 21 -13.01 4.13 6.16
C ASP A 21 -13.45 4.30 4.72
N GLY A 22 -13.74 3.19 4.06
CA GLY A 22 -14.19 3.24 2.67
C GLY A 22 -15.53 3.93 2.51
N LEU A 23 -16.42 3.76 3.48
CA LEU A 23 -17.70 4.43 3.43
C LEU A 23 -17.58 5.92 3.69
N GLN A 24 -16.66 6.29 4.57
CA GLN A 24 -16.50 7.70 4.94
C GLN A 24 -15.60 8.45 3.99
N ASP A 25 -14.72 7.75 3.34
CA ASP A 25 -13.62 8.35 2.60
C ASP A 25 -13.63 7.88 1.16
N LEU A 26 -14.78 8.00 0.52
CA LEU A 26 -14.88 7.68 -0.90
C LEU A 26 -13.86 8.46 -1.73
N PRO A 27 -13.60 9.73 -1.41
CA PRO A 27 -12.59 10.47 -2.18
C PRO A 27 -11.18 9.91 -2.10
N SER A 28 -10.91 8.95 -1.22
CA SER A 28 -9.56 8.42 -1.09
C SER A 28 -9.07 7.78 -2.39
N THR A 29 -9.97 7.35 -3.26
CA THR A 29 -9.57 6.79 -4.54
C THR A 29 -9.25 7.86 -5.57
N GLU A 30 -9.51 9.12 -5.27
CA GLU A 30 -9.19 10.20 -6.20
C GLU A 30 -7.70 10.31 -6.45
N VAL A 31 -6.88 9.84 -5.49
CA VAL A 31 -5.44 9.85 -5.69
C VAL A 31 -5.06 9.04 -6.93
N LEU A 32 -5.87 8.05 -7.28
CA LEU A 32 -5.58 7.19 -8.42
C LEU A 32 -5.84 7.87 -9.75
N SER A 33 -6.52 9.04 -9.74
CA SER A 33 -6.68 9.82 -10.96
C SER A 33 -5.45 10.66 -11.28
N ILE A 34 -4.52 10.79 -10.34
CA ILE A 34 -3.28 11.50 -10.59
C ILE A 34 -2.44 10.66 -11.56
N PRO A 35 -1.85 11.28 -12.59
CA PRO A 35 -1.09 10.52 -13.57
C PRO A 35 -0.04 9.62 -12.92
N ASN A 36 0.04 8.40 -13.37
CA ASN A 36 1.02 7.40 -12.97
C ASN A 36 0.85 6.85 -11.56
N VAL A 37 -0.14 7.33 -10.78
CA VAL A 37 -0.30 6.83 -9.42
C VAL A 37 -0.92 5.44 -9.43
N GLU A 38 -1.91 5.21 -10.29
CA GLU A 38 -2.48 3.87 -10.39
C GLU A 38 -1.44 2.87 -10.89
N LEU A 39 -0.62 3.29 -11.84
CA LEU A 39 0.45 2.43 -12.34
C LEU A 39 1.44 2.10 -11.23
N LEU A 40 1.78 3.09 -10.42
CA LEU A 40 2.68 2.88 -9.30
C LEU A 40 2.07 1.89 -8.30
N LEU A 41 0.79 2.04 -7.99
CA LEU A 41 0.13 1.13 -7.06
C LEU A 41 0.07 -0.28 -7.64
N ALA A 42 -0.20 -0.42 -8.93
CA ALA A 42 -0.22 -1.73 -9.57
C ALA A 42 1.15 -2.40 -9.49
N ASP A 43 2.21 -1.63 -9.70
CA ASP A 43 3.56 -2.14 -9.66
C ASP A 43 3.93 -2.59 -8.24
N ILE A 44 3.57 -1.79 -7.24
CA ILE A 44 3.78 -2.14 -5.85
C ILE A 44 3.05 -3.44 -5.51
N THR A 45 1.81 -3.54 -5.95
CA THR A 45 0.99 -4.72 -5.65
C THR A 45 1.55 -5.95 -6.32
N GLN A 46 2.00 -5.83 -7.56
CA GLN A 46 2.56 -6.95 -8.29
C GLN A 46 3.84 -7.45 -7.64
N ALA A 47 4.71 -6.54 -7.20
CA ALA A 47 5.94 -6.92 -6.53
C ALA A 47 5.64 -7.66 -5.22
N TRP A 48 4.67 -7.15 -4.47
CA TRP A 48 4.28 -7.80 -3.23
C TRP A 48 3.73 -9.20 -3.49
N LYS A 49 2.89 -9.32 -4.51
CA LYS A 49 2.28 -10.61 -4.85
C LYS A 49 3.33 -11.63 -5.27
N SER A 50 4.42 -11.16 -5.88
CA SER A 50 5.51 -12.03 -6.31
C SER A 50 6.45 -12.41 -5.16
N GLY A 51 6.19 -11.90 -3.97
CA GLY A 51 7.02 -12.21 -2.80
C GLY A 51 8.22 -11.30 -2.65
N GLU A 52 8.33 -10.26 -3.44
CA GLU A 52 9.46 -9.34 -3.41
C GLU A 52 9.00 -7.90 -3.40
N PRO A 53 8.35 -7.46 -2.30
CA PRO A 53 7.88 -6.08 -2.23
C PRO A 53 9.05 -5.10 -2.29
N TYR A 54 8.79 -3.94 -2.88
CA TYR A 54 9.83 -2.95 -3.07
C TYR A 54 10.18 -2.23 -1.78
N PRO A 55 11.48 -2.09 -1.48
CA PRO A 55 11.90 -1.07 -0.52
C PRO A 55 11.60 0.31 -1.09
N ILE A 56 11.32 1.26 -0.21
CA ILE A 56 11.01 2.63 -0.66
C ILE A 56 12.12 3.15 -1.57
N ASN A 57 13.38 2.89 -1.21
CA ASN A 57 14.50 3.42 -1.98
C ASN A 57 14.46 2.98 -3.43
N LYS A 58 14.04 1.74 -3.69
CA LYS A 58 13.96 1.27 -5.07
C LYS A 58 12.86 1.95 -5.85
N LEU A 59 11.75 2.27 -5.18
CA LEU A 59 10.66 2.96 -5.85
C LEU A 59 11.06 4.38 -6.22
N LEU A 60 11.90 5.00 -5.42
CA LEU A 60 12.33 6.37 -5.71
C LEU A 60 13.16 6.46 -6.99
N ASP A 61 13.70 5.34 -7.45
CA ASP A 61 14.48 5.29 -8.69
C ASP A 61 13.61 5.12 -9.93
N ARG A 62 12.29 5.07 -9.78
CA ARG A 62 11.40 4.88 -10.92
C ARG A 62 11.23 6.17 -11.67
N ARG A 63 12.19 6.47 -12.52
CA ARG A 63 12.22 7.74 -13.26
C ARG A 63 11.10 7.85 -14.28
N GLU A 64 10.56 6.73 -14.72
CA GLU A 64 9.44 6.75 -15.65
C GLU A 64 8.17 7.31 -14.99
N ILE A 65 8.11 7.29 -13.66
CA ILE A 65 6.98 7.87 -12.94
C ILE A 65 7.24 9.34 -12.67
N GLY A 66 8.50 9.71 -12.47
CA GLY A 66 8.84 11.09 -12.23
C GLY A 66 10.16 11.22 -11.47
N HIS A 67 10.50 12.45 -11.15
CA HIS A 67 11.65 12.75 -10.32
C HIS A 67 11.44 12.11 -8.94
N PHE A 68 12.55 11.78 -8.26
CA PHE A 68 12.43 11.04 -7.00
C PHE A 68 11.55 11.77 -5.97
N ASN A 69 11.57 13.10 -5.94
CA ASN A 69 10.68 13.84 -5.04
C ASN A 69 9.22 13.65 -5.41
N THR A 70 8.92 13.56 -6.69
CA THR A 70 7.57 13.31 -7.16
C THR A 70 7.14 11.90 -6.79
N VAL A 71 8.01 10.92 -7.01
CA VAL A 71 7.70 9.54 -6.65
C VAL A 71 7.43 9.45 -5.16
N ARG A 72 8.29 10.08 -4.34
CA ARG A 72 8.09 10.08 -2.89
C ARG A 72 6.73 10.66 -2.53
N LYS A 73 6.37 11.77 -3.15
CA LYS A 73 5.10 12.41 -2.90
C LYS A 73 3.93 11.47 -3.24
N ARG A 74 4.04 10.78 -4.39
CA ARG A 74 2.98 9.86 -4.79
C ARG A 74 2.85 8.68 -3.82
N ILE A 75 3.98 8.15 -3.35
CA ILE A 75 3.96 7.06 -2.39
C ILE A 75 3.25 7.52 -1.10
N HIS A 76 3.57 8.72 -0.62
CA HIS A 76 2.93 9.22 0.58
C HIS A 76 1.45 9.50 0.36
N GLN A 77 1.08 9.94 -0.83
CA GLN A 77 -0.34 10.12 -1.15
C GLN A 77 -1.08 8.80 -1.13
N LEU A 78 -0.46 7.74 -1.64
CA LEU A 78 -1.06 6.40 -1.56
C LEU A 78 -1.19 5.95 -0.12
N LYS A 79 -0.18 6.23 0.71
CA LYS A 79 -0.23 5.85 2.11
C LYS A 79 -1.34 6.61 2.83
N ASP A 80 -1.45 7.91 2.59
CA ASP A 80 -2.47 8.72 3.22
C ASP A 80 -3.88 8.31 2.80
N ALA A 81 -4.01 7.80 1.57
CA ALA A 81 -5.28 7.30 1.08
C ALA A 81 -5.61 5.89 1.58
N GLY A 82 -4.70 5.29 2.34
CA GLY A 82 -4.93 3.96 2.89
C GLY A 82 -4.74 2.85 1.88
N LEU A 83 -3.99 3.10 0.80
CA LEU A 83 -3.80 2.11 -0.25
C LEU A 83 -2.48 1.35 -0.12
N VAL A 84 -1.49 1.93 0.54
CA VAL A 84 -0.25 1.23 0.84
C VAL A 84 0.12 1.48 2.30
N GLU A 85 0.99 0.63 2.81
CA GLU A 85 1.57 0.84 4.12
C GLU A 85 3.05 0.48 4.06
N PHE A 86 3.79 0.95 5.04
CA PHE A 86 5.23 0.72 5.11
C PHE A 86 5.51 -0.31 6.20
N GLN A 87 6.30 -1.32 5.87
CA GLN A 87 6.67 -2.37 6.82
C GLN A 87 8.18 -2.42 6.97
N GLY A 88 8.65 -2.48 8.21
CA GLY A 88 10.05 -2.72 8.46
C GLY A 88 10.40 -4.17 8.20
N THR A 89 11.65 -4.43 7.81
CA THR A 89 12.12 -5.80 7.64
C THR A 89 12.61 -6.32 8.98
N GLN A 90 12.68 -7.65 9.10
CA GLN A 90 13.19 -8.26 10.31
C GLN A 90 14.70 -8.05 10.44
N SER A 91 15.38 -7.98 9.31
CA SER A 91 16.84 -7.85 9.32
C SER A 91 17.29 -6.41 9.55
N ASP A 92 16.49 -5.43 9.15
CA ASP A 92 16.87 -4.03 9.28
C ASP A 92 15.61 -3.17 9.34
N SER A 93 15.31 -2.70 10.55
CA SER A 93 14.10 -1.91 10.75
C SER A 93 14.16 -0.55 10.06
N ARG A 94 15.34 -0.12 9.62
CA ARG A 94 15.46 1.13 8.88
C ARG A 94 15.01 0.98 7.43
N VAL A 95 14.99 -0.24 6.92
CA VAL A 95 14.53 -0.50 5.56
C VAL A 95 13.02 -0.70 5.62
N LYS A 96 12.30 0.12 4.90
CA LYS A 96 10.84 0.05 4.84
C LYS A 96 10.41 -0.50 3.50
N LEU A 97 9.56 -1.53 3.54
CA LEU A 97 8.97 -2.10 2.34
C LEU A 97 7.60 -1.48 2.15
N VAL A 98 7.25 -1.23 0.89
CA VAL A 98 5.94 -0.68 0.54
C VAL A 98 5.05 -1.83 0.12
N VAL A 99 3.94 -2.02 0.81
CA VAL A 99 3.03 -3.13 0.52
C VAL A 99 1.61 -2.58 0.36
N PRO A 100 0.78 -3.27 -0.44
CA PRO A 100 -0.60 -2.83 -0.61
C PRO A 100 -1.43 -3.16 0.63
N THR A 101 -2.45 -2.36 0.87
CA THR A 101 -3.43 -2.64 1.91
C THR A 101 -4.54 -3.50 1.31
N GLU A 102 -5.44 -3.97 2.16
CA GLU A 102 -6.60 -4.70 1.67
C GLU A 102 -7.46 -3.82 0.79
N ARG A 103 -7.53 -2.53 1.09
CA ARG A 103 -8.29 -1.59 0.25
C ARG A 103 -7.74 -1.59 -1.18
N ALA A 104 -6.42 -1.57 -1.33
CA ALA A 104 -5.81 -1.61 -2.65
C ALA A 104 -6.10 -2.92 -3.36
N LEU A 105 -6.04 -4.03 -2.64
CA LEU A 105 -6.31 -5.33 -3.22
C LEU A 105 -7.75 -5.42 -3.70
N ARG A 106 -8.68 -4.87 -2.93
CA ARG A 106 -10.08 -4.84 -3.36
C ARG A 106 -10.28 -3.99 -4.59
N TYR A 107 -9.56 -2.88 -4.66
CA TYR A 107 -9.65 -2.01 -5.82
C TYR A 107 -9.30 -2.77 -7.09
N PHE A 108 -8.25 -3.58 -7.04
CA PHE A 108 -7.82 -4.32 -8.23
C PHE A 108 -8.69 -5.53 -8.53
N GLU A 109 -9.42 -6.03 -7.55
CA GLU A 109 -10.30 -7.17 -7.77
C GLU A 109 -11.59 -6.78 -8.45
N GLU A 110 -11.90 -5.51 -8.41
CA GLU A 110 -13.10 -5.04 -9.07
C GLU A 110 -12.79 -4.61 -10.49
#